data_1893a23cc95a09c029e9c33c85a71bd8
#
_entry.id   1893a23cc95a09c029e9c33c85a71bd8
#
_cell.length_a   1.000
_cell.length_b   1.000
_cell.length_c   1.000
_cell.angle_alpha   90.00
_cell.angle_beta   90.00
_cell.angle_gamma   90.00
#
_symmetry.space_group_name_H-M   'P 1'
#
loop_
_entity.id
_entity.type
_entity.pdbx_description
1 polymer ?
#
loop_
_entity_poly.entity_id
_entity_poly.type
_entity_poly.pdbx_seq_one_letter_code
_entity_poly.pdbx_strand_id
1 'polypeptide(L)' 'MSSEIRRPTERERRRYRAAEAAGLLDRVLEVGWAGLAAKESGRIGGILSPMNQENE' A
#
# COMPACT_ATOMS: atom_id res chain seq x y z
N MET A 1 7.35 23.10 13.36
CA MET A 1 7.18 22.71 12.98
C MET A 1 6.46 22.35 12.48
N SER A 2 5.98 22.56 12.11
CA SER A 2 5.30 22.20 11.54
C SER A 2 5.30 21.31 10.69
N SER A 3 5.79 20.95 10.16
CA SER A 3 5.91 20.01 9.29
C SER A 3 5.35 18.77 9.63
N GLU A 4 4.54 18.73 10.53
CA GLU A 4 3.96 17.54 10.92
C GLU A 4 3.11 16.95 9.89
N ILE A 5 2.52 17.73 9.07
CA ILE A 5 1.66 17.19 8.07
C ILE A 5 2.50 16.71 6.93
N ARG A 6 2.55 15.41 6.72
CA ARG A 6 3.34 14.89 5.65
C ARG A 6 2.46 14.35 4.58
N ARG A 7 2.75 14.67 3.37
CA ARG A 7 2.01 14.11 2.29
C ARG A 7 2.49 12.72 2.05
N PRO A 8 1.62 11.81 1.70
CA PRO A 8 2.06 10.46 1.42
C PRO A 8 2.97 10.48 0.19
N THR A 9 4.00 9.69 0.21
CA THR A 9 4.90 9.59 -0.90
C THR A 9 4.20 8.83 -2.01
N GLU A 10 4.75 8.88 -3.20
CA GLU A 10 4.20 8.13 -4.28
C GLU A 10 4.17 6.66 -4.00
N ARG A 11 5.17 6.19 -3.32
CA ARG A 11 5.25 4.81 -2.93
C ARG A 11 4.08 4.43 -2.04
N GLU A 12 3.75 5.29 -1.11
CA GLU A 12 2.65 5.05 -0.20
C GLU A 12 1.33 5.08 -0.94
N ARG A 13 1.19 6.00 -1.85
CA ARG A 13 -0.02 6.10 -2.62
C ARG A 13 -0.25 4.85 -3.45
N ARG A 14 0.79 4.35 -4.08
CA ARG A 14 0.69 3.14 -4.86
C ARG A 14 0.31 1.97 -4.00
N ARG A 15 0.88 1.91 -2.81
CA ARG A 15 0.59 0.84 -1.89
C ARG A 15 -0.87 0.85 -1.48
N TYR A 16 -1.40 2.01 -1.15
CA TYR A 16 -2.78 2.12 -0.78
C TYR A 16 -3.70 1.77 -1.95
N ARG A 17 -3.32 2.21 -3.12
CA ARG A 17 -4.10 1.91 -4.28
C ARG A 17 -4.11 0.41 -4.57
N ALA A 18 -3.00 -0.22 -4.39
CA ALA A 18 -2.90 -1.66 -4.58
C ALA A 18 -3.74 -2.39 -3.55
N ALA A 19 -3.73 -1.91 -2.32
CA ALA A 19 -4.56 -2.51 -1.28
C ALA A 19 -6.03 -2.40 -1.62
N GLU A 20 -6.41 -1.27 -2.16
CA GLU A 20 -7.78 -1.06 -2.55
C GLU A 20 -8.16 -2.01 -3.68
N ALA A 21 -7.29 -2.15 -4.65
CA ALA A 21 -7.54 -3.04 -5.77
C ALA A 21 -7.64 -4.49 -5.32
N ALA A 22 -6.92 -4.83 -4.28
CA ALA A 22 -6.96 -6.17 -3.74
C ALA A 22 -8.13 -6.39 -2.80
N GLY A 23 -8.86 -5.32 -2.49
CA GLY A 23 -9.97 -5.41 -1.55
C GLY A 23 -9.51 -5.51 -0.12
N LEU A 24 -8.29 -5.05 0.16
CA LEU A 24 -7.71 -5.15 1.48
C LEU A 24 -7.48 -3.82 2.16
N LEU A 25 -7.94 -2.73 1.56
CA LEU A 25 -7.70 -1.42 2.14
C LEU A 25 -8.26 -1.31 3.55
N ASP A 26 -9.46 -1.79 3.77
CA ASP A 26 -10.07 -1.74 5.10
C ASP A 26 -9.22 -2.50 6.09
N ARG A 27 -8.67 -3.61 5.65
CA ARG A 27 -7.85 -4.41 6.49
C ARG A 27 -6.57 -3.68 6.86
N VAL A 28 -5.99 -3.01 5.89
CA VAL A 28 -4.79 -2.22 6.14
C VAL A 28 -5.08 -1.12 7.15
N LEU A 29 -6.21 -0.47 7.02
CA LEU A 29 -6.55 0.61 7.93
C LEU A 29 -6.83 0.07 9.34
N GLU A 30 -7.24 -1.16 9.42
CA GLU A 30 -7.56 -1.74 10.70
C GLU A 30 -6.34 -2.31 11.40
N VAL A 31 -5.52 -3.05 10.72
CA VAL A 31 -4.39 -3.73 11.37
C VAL A 31 -3.04 -3.18 10.98
N GLY A 32 -2.99 -2.27 10.05
CA GLY A 32 -1.73 -1.71 9.59
C GLY A 32 -1.03 -2.68 8.65
N TRP A 33 -0.01 -2.17 7.99
CA TRP A 33 0.74 -3.00 7.05
C TRP A 33 1.40 -4.17 7.74
N ALA A 34 1.90 -3.94 8.93
CA ALA A 34 2.58 -4.97 9.66
C ALA A 34 1.63 -6.04 10.18
N GLY A 35 0.38 -5.73 10.28
CA GLY A 35 -0.60 -6.68 10.77
C GLY A 35 -1.21 -7.56 9.71
N LEU A 36 -0.85 -7.35 8.45
CA LEU A 36 -1.40 -8.14 7.38
C LEU A 36 -0.79 -9.53 7.35
N ALA A 37 -1.60 -10.50 7.02
CA ALA A 37 -1.08 -11.85 6.87
C ALA A 37 -0.22 -11.91 5.61
N ALA A 38 0.65 -12.88 5.55
CA ALA A 38 1.54 -13.02 4.41
C ALA A 38 0.76 -13.15 3.10
N LYS A 39 -0.35 -13.82 3.12
CA LYS A 39 -1.18 -13.96 1.97
C LYS A 39 -1.68 -12.62 1.49
N GLU A 40 -2.11 -11.80 2.42
CA GLU A 40 -2.65 -10.49 2.11
C GLU A 40 -1.57 -9.59 1.57
N SER A 41 -0.45 -9.56 2.23
CA SER A 41 0.63 -8.71 1.79
C SER A 41 1.16 -9.18 0.44
N GLY A 42 1.17 -10.47 0.21
CA GLY A 42 1.59 -11.01 -1.06
C GLY A 42 0.68 -10.59 -2.19
N ARG A 43 -0.61 -10.52 -1.92
CA ARG A 43 -1.56 -10.09 -2.91
C ARG A 43 -1.33 -8.65 -3.30
N ILE A 44 -1.14 -7.80 -2.31
CA ILE A 44 -0.87 -6.41 -2.56
C ILE A 44 0.44 -6.27 -3.31
N GLY A 45 1.44 -7.03 -2.92
CA GLY A 45 2.72 -7.00 -3.59
C GLY A 45 2.63 -7.41 -5.04
N GLY A 46 1.80 -8.38 -5.32
CA GLY A 46 1.59 -8.82 -6.69
C GLY A 46 0.97 -7.74 -7.55
N ILE A 47 0.10 -6.92 -6.98
CA ILE A 47 -0.48 -5.81 -7.70
C ILE A 47 0.53 -4.70 -7.88
N LEU A 48 1.34 -4.47 -6.88
CA LEU A 48 2.34 -3.42 -6.94
C LEU A 48 3.42 -3.69 -7.95
N SER A 49 3.74 -4.92 -8.15
CA SER A 49 4.84 -5.29 -9.00
C SER A 49 4.73 -4.71 -10.41
N PRO A 50 3.63 -4.85 -11.11
CA PRO A 50 3.49 -4.24 -12.41
C PRO A 50 3.53 -2.72 -12.35
N MET A 51 3.00 -2.14 -11.30
CA MET A 51 3.02 -0.72 -11.17
C MET A 51 4.43 -0.20 -11.08
N ASN A 52 5.24 -0.91 -10.34
CA ASN A 52 6.62 -0.50 -10.18
C ASN A 52 7.37 -0.62 -11.47
N GLN A 53 7.05 -1.59 -12.25
CA GLN A 53 7.74 -1.78 -13.49
C GLN A 53 7.47 -0.70 -14.48
N GLU A 54 6.35 -0.07 -14.36
CA GLU A 54 6.03 0.97 -15.26
C GLU A 54 6.92 2.13 -15.18
N ASN A 55 7.59 2.30 -14.10
CA ASN A 55 8.44 3.41 -13.91
C ASN A 55 9.71 3.31 -14.65
N GLU A 56 9.94 2.24 -15.28
CA GLU A 56 11.12 2.12 -16.02
C GLU A 56 11.06 2.85 -17.28
#